data_e37bcaa8ee542813d642763bccf8dd4c
#
_entry.id   e37bcaa8ee542813d642763bccf8dd4c
#
_cell.length_a   1.000
_cell.length_b   1.000
_cell.length_c   1.000
_cell.angle_alpha   90.00
_cell.angle_beta   90.00
_cell.angle_gamma   90.00
#
_symmetry.space_group_name_H-M   'P 1'
#
loop_
_entity.id
_entity.type
_entity.pdbx_description
1 polymer ?
#
loop_
_entity_poly.entity_id
_entity_poly.type
_entity_poly.pdbx_seq_one_letter_code
_entity_poly.pdbx_strand_id
1 'polypeptide(L)'
;MQPPSRRTLLSLGLFTLTACTVAACTTDRTGPAPGATGPRPDPDAPVRLRAVAATDALLTGYDTLPAPPGVDGAGLRAETARHRAALAEGLPATAVPSPPVTTGPTAGAPPTTAGPATAAAPTPATDGLAALELRTAESHLADLDAAGPSLARLLASLAAAHTLHAAALGAPAPPLAAPPTASASATPAATPGEAPGVGAAAVTALQNALGAEHAAVYGYGVVGARLPDDPARTDARTAYAAHQARRDTWQRLITSLGAAPAPAAGGYQLPFPVASAADATRLAAHLETRLTGVYADLVAAVPAPHRLTAALALRDCALRARRWGAPDQPFPGVPDPAATPAATTG
;
A
#
# COMPACT_ATOMS: atom_id res chain seq x y z
N MET A 1 -29.16 -48.64 -8.30
CA MET A 1 -27.73 -48.33 -8.37
C MET A 1 -27.37 -47.46 -7.17
N GLN A 2 -26.65 -48.03 -6.19
CA GLN A 2 -26.30 -47.40 -4.92
C GLN A 2 -24.98 -46.61 -5.09
N PRO A 3 -24.76 -45.49 -4.36
CA PRO A 3 -23.47 -44.76 -4.35
C PRO A 3 -22.48 -45.43 -3.39
N PRO A 4 -21.17 -45.32 -3.65
CA PRO A 4 -20.15 -45.94 -2.76
C PRO A 4 -19.83 -45.06 -1.57
N SER A 5 -19.58 -45.76 -0.48
CA SER A 5 -19.30 -45.28 0.88
C SER A 5 -17.91 -44.66 1.05
N ARG A 6 -17.86 -43.63 1.91
CA ARG A 6 -16.64 -43.00 2.48
C ARG A 6 -15.85 -44.04 3.31
N ARG A 7 -14.56 -44.12 3.12
CA ARG A 7 -13.60 -44.72 4.05
C ARG A 7 -12.57 -43.68 4.50
N THR A 8 -12.71 -43.30 5.76
CA THR A 8 -11.76 -42.56 6.58
C THR A 8 -10.59 -43.48 6.93
N LEU A 9 -9.37 -43.07 6.65
CA LEU A 9 -8.16 -43.68 7.21
C LEU A 9 -7.40 -42.65 8.04
N LEU A 10 -7.55 -42.78 9.35
CA LEU A 10 -6.65 -42.19 10.35
C LEU A 10 -5.40 -43.07 10.42
N SER A 11 -4.24 -42.54 10.17
CA SER A 11 -2.94 -43.14 10.51
C SER A 11 -2.24 -42.29 11.57
N LEU A 12 -2.27 -42.76 12.79
CA LEU A 12 -1.51 -42.26 13.94
C LEU A 12 -0.06 -42.74 13.78
N GLY A 13 0.88 -41.85 13.53
CA GLY A 13 2.32 -42.11 13.52
C GLY A 13 2.93 -41.74 14.86
N LEU A 14 3.27 -42.79 15.66
CA LEU A 14 3.99 -42.67 16.90
C LEU A 14 5.49 -42.54 16.62
N PHE A 15 6.10 -41.38 16.90
CA PHE A 15 7.54 -41.20 16.83
C PHE A 15 8.17 -41.47 18.20
N THR A 16 8.93 -42.56 18.28
CA THR A 16 9.79 -42.91 19.44
C THR A 16 11.06 -42.04 19.40
N LEU A 17 11.32 -41.32 20.49
CA LEU A 17 12.61 -40.67 20.75
C LEU A 17 13.66 -41.73 21.09
N THR A 18 14.69 -41.85 20.25
CA THR A 18 15.92 -42.59 20.61
C THR A 18 16.96 -41.57 21.07
N ALA A 19 17.31 -41.61 22.33
CA ALA A 19 18.41 -40.82 22.90
C ALA A 19 19.75 -41.45 22.52
N CYS A 20 20.55 -40.76 21.69
CA CYS A 20 21.96 -41.11 21.48
C CYS A 20 22.82 -40.26 22.44
N THR A 21 23.38 -40.92 23.45
CA THR A 21 24.47 -40.36 24.24
C THR A 21 25.77 -40.46 23.44
N VAL A 22 26.36 -39.30 23.10
CA VAL A 22 27.69 -39.24 22.52
C VAL A 22 28.67 -38.76 23.58
N ALA A 23 29.68 -39.60 23.81
CA ALA A 23 30.75 -39.36 24.76
C ALA A 23 31.63 -38.16 24.36
N ALA A 24 31.97 -37.34 25.33
CA ALA A 24 32.86 -36.21 25.22
C ALA A 24 34.31 -36.66 24.97
N CYS A 25 34.90 -36.25 23.86
CA CYS A 25 36.36 -36.16 23.74
C CYS A 25 36.76 -34.68 23.91
N THR A 26 37.36 -34.37 25.01
CA THR A 26 38.04 -33.10 25.29
C THR A 26 39.27 -32.99 24.44
N THR A 27 39.30 -32.12 23.48
CA THR A 27 40.52 -31.55 22.93
C THR A 27 40.46 -30.02 23.12
N ASP A 28 41.36 -29.55 23.99
CA ASP A 28 41.64 -28.13 24.16
C ASP A 28 41.96 -27.49 22.81
N ARG A 29 41.08 -26.63 22.35
CA ARG A 29 41.37 -25.68 21.29
C ARG A 29 40.90 -24.30 21.76
N THR A 30 41.85 -23.54 22.29
CA THR A 30 41.72 -22.09 22.50
C THR A 30 41.59 -21.40 21.14
N GLY A 31 40.40 -21.43 20.56
CA GLY A 31 40.01 -20.56 19.46
C GLY A 31 39.31 -19.32 20.04
N PRO A 32 39.43 -18.13 19.42
CA PRO A 32 38.73 -16.97 19.91
C PRO A 32 37.23 -17.23 19.95
N ALA A 33 36.58 -16.88 21.08
CA ALA A 33 35.15 -16.98 21.26
C ALA A 33 34.41 -16.34 20.09
N PRO A 34 33.34 -16.96 19.53
CA PRO A 34 32.52 -16.30 18.52
C PRO A 34 32.03 -14.99 19.15
N GLY A 35 32.49 -13.87 18.61
CA GLY A 35 32.07 -12.55 19.04
C GLY A 35 30.55 -12.50 19.04
N ALA A 36 29.96 -12.04 20.15
CA ALA A 36 28.54 -11.76 20.25
C ALA A 36 28.17 -10.88 19.06
N THR A 37 27.48 -11.46 18.08
CA THR A 37 26.87 -10.70 16.99
C THR A 37 25.77 -9.86 17.65
N GLY A 38 26.07 -8.57 17.89
CA GLY A 38 25.04 -7.59 18.26
C GLY A 38 23.89 -7.64 17.23
N PRO A 39 22.71 -7.12 17.61
CA PRO A 39 21.58 -7.09 16.69
C PRO A 39 22.02 -6.54 15.33
N ARG A 40 21.79 -7.30 14.25
CA ARG A 40 22.13 -6.84 12.89
C ARG A 40 21.33 -5.57 12.62
N PRO A 41 21.95 -4.46 12.15
CA PRO A 41 21.22 -3.26 11.80
C PRO A 41 20.09 -3.57 10.82
N ASP A 42 18.90 -3.01 11.04
CA ASP A 42 17.77 -3.11 10.10
C ASP A 42 18.19 -2.45 8.78
N PRO A 43 18.23 -3.15 7.66
CA PRO A 43 18.57 -2.59 6.36
C PRO A 43 17.59 -1.50 5.91
N ASP A 44 16.36 -1.50 6.42
CA ASP A 44 15.33 -0.53 6.13
C ASP A 44 15.44 0.75 7.00
N ALA A 45 16.28 0.76 8.04
CA ALA A 45 16.38 1.89 8.97
C ALA A 45 16.60 3.25 8.29
N PRO A 46 17.48 3.41 7.27
CA PRO A 46 17.65 4.70 6.60
C PRO A 46 16.38 5.16 5.87
N VAL A 47 15.64 4.23 5.23
CA VAL A 47 14.38 4.52 4.53
C VAL A 47 13.30 4.90 5.53
N ARG A 48 13.15 4.14 6.62
CA ARG A 48 12.21 4.43 7.70
C ARG A 48 12.44 5.81 8.31
N LEU A 49 13.70 6.18 8.58
CA LEU A 49 14.04 7.49 9.14
C LEU A 49 13.68 8.64 8.20
N ARG A 50 13.89 8.50 6.89
CA ARG A 50 13.43 9.50 5.90
C ARG A 50 11.91 9.63 5.88
N ALA A 51 11.21 8.50 5.88
CA ALA A 51 9.75 8.48 5.89
C ALA A 51 9.18 9.08 7.19
N VAL A 52 9.78 8.80 8.35
CA VAL A 52 9.44 9.44 9.63
C VAL A 52 9.66 10.95 9.54
N ALA A 53 10.80 11.41 9.03
CA ALA A 53 11.10 12.84 8.92
C ALA A 53 10.10 13.57 7.98
N ALA A 54 9.71 12.96 6.86
CA ALA A 54 8.68 13.50 5.97
C ALA A 54 7.32 13.61 6.68
N THR A 55 6.95 12.59 7.46
CA THR A 55 5.71 12.58 8.23
C THR A 55 5.74 13.58 9.40
N ASP A 56 6.89 13.79 10.06
CA ASP A 56 7.07 14.81 11.10
C ASP A 56 6.92 16.22 10.53
N ALA A 57 7.44 16.50 9.33
CA ALA A 57 7.23 17.75 8.64
C ALA A 57 5.74 17.99 8.32
N LEU A 58 5.03 16.96 7.91
CA LEU A 58 3.58 17.03 7.67
C LEU A 58 2.80 17.28 8.98
N LEU A 59 3.13 16.60 10.08
CA LEU A 59 2.52 16.84 11.39
C LEU A 59 2.74 18.29 11.85
N THR A 60 3.93 18.85 11.64
CA THR A 60 4.22 20.26 11.89
C THR A 60 3.33 21.16 11.02
N GLY A 61 3.08 20.77 9.76
CA GLY A 61 2.13 21.44 8.88
C GLY A 61 0.73 21.49 9.48
N TYR A 62 0.21 20.37 10.00
CA TYR A 62 -1.10 20.33 10.68
C TYR A 62 -1.16 21.18 11.94
N ASP A 63 -0.05 21.39 12.63
CA ASP A 63 0.00 22.24 13.82
C ASP A 63 0.06 23.75 13.50
N THR A 64 0.47 24.11 12.28
CA THR A 64 0.73 25.50 11.89
C THR A 64 -0.21 26.05 10.83
N LEU A 65 -0.79 25.20 10.01
CA LEU A 65 -1.67 25.58 8.88
C LEU A 65 -3.13 25.21 9.19
N PRO A 66 -4.08 26.09 8.88
CA PRO A 66 -5.50 25.79 9.06
C PRO A 66 -5.98 24.76 8.02
N ALA A 67 -6.80 23.82 8.45
CA ALA A 67 -7.57 22.99 7.52
C ALA A 67 -8.70 23.84 6.87
N PRO A 68 -9.11 23.51 5.64
CA PRO A 68 -10.26 24.15 5.00
C PRO A 68 -11.53 23.99 5.84
N PRO A 69 -12.47 24.96 5.78
CA PRO A 69 -13.73 24.86 6.49
C PRO A 69 -14.50 23.56 6.12
N GLY A 70 -14.99 22.85 7.12
CA GLY A 70 -15.75 21.60 6.96
C GLY A 70 -14.89 20.34 6.82
N VAL A 71 -13.56 20.46 6.86
CA VAL A 71 -12.63 19.31 6.88
C VAL A 71 -12.20 19.03 8.31
N ASP A 72 -12.25 17.77 8.72
CA ASP A 72 -11.72 17.32 10.02
C ASP A 72 -10.18 17.25 10.00
N GLY A 73 -9.52 18.39 10.09
CA GLY A 73 -8.06 18.47 10.14
C GLY A 73 -7.46 17.76 11.36
N ALA A 74 -8.18 17.71 12.49
CA ALA A 74 -7.72 17.01 13.69
C ALA A 74 -7.71 15.48 13.48
N GLY A 75 -8.73 14.95 12.83
CA GLY A 75 -8.80 13.53 12.45
C GLY A 75 -7.67 13.16 11.50
N LEU A 76 -7.44 13.93 10.43
CA LEU A 76 -6.36 13.70 9.48
C LEU A 76 -4.98 13.75 10.15
N ARG A 77 -4.77 14.72 11.06
CA ARG A 77 -3.55 14.80 11.87
C ARG A 77 -3.36 13.55 12.74
N ALA A 78 -4.43 13.07 13.39
CA ALA A 78 -4.38 11.88 14.22
C ALA A 78 -4.04 10.62 13.38
N GLU A 79 -4.57 10.51 12.17
CA GLU A 79 -4.22 9.45 11.23
C GLU A 79 -2.75 9.54 10.82
N THR A 80 -2.26 10.72 10.48
CA THR A 80 -0.85 10.97 10.16
C THR A 80 0.08 10.59 11.33
N ALA A 81 -0.34 10.83 12.57
CA ALA A 81 0.42 10.39 13.75
C ALA A 81 0.49 8.85 13.86
N ARG A 82 -0.58 8.13 13.48
CA ARG A 82 -0.56 6.66 13.39
C ARG A 82 0.37 6.17 12.28
N HIS A 83 0.39 6.84 11.11
CA HIS A 83 1.34 6.54 10.03
C HIS A 83 2.79 6.67 10.51
N ARG A 84 3.10 7.76 11.21
CA ARG A 84 4.41 7.95 11.84
C ARG A 84 4.78 6.82 12.80
N ALA A 85 3.85 6.40 13.65
CA ALA A 85 4.08 5.31 14.60
C ALA A 85 4.40 4.00 13.87
N ALA A 86 3.66 3.65 12.83
CA ALA A 86 3.90 2.46 12.01
C ALA A 86 5.27 2.50 11.28
N LEU A 87 5.70 3.68 10.81
CA LEU A 87 7.03 3.86 10.22
C LEU A 87 8.16 3.74 11.24
N ALA A 88 7.94 4.18 12.47
CA ALA A 88 8.93 4.11 13.54
C ALA A 88 9.05 2.72 14.17
N GLU A 89 8.10 1.83 13.89
CA GLU A 89 8.12 0.46 14.42
C GLU A 89 9.39 -0.28 13.96
N GLY A 90 10.08 -0.89 14.92
CA GLY A 90 11.35 -1.60 14.67
C GLY A 90 12.60 -0.71 14.66
N LEU A 91 12.46 0.63 14.73
CA LEU A 91 13.61 1.51 14.94
C LEU A 91 13.99 1.57 16.41
N PRO A 92 15.30 1.65 16.76
CA PRO A 92 15.73 1.93 18.12
C PRO A 92 15.14 3.26 18.61
N ALA A 93 14.61 3.31 19.83
CA ALA A 93 14.01 4.52 20.37
C ALA A 93 14.95 5.73 20.35
N THR A 94 16.26 5.51 20.45
CA THR A 94 17.30 6.55 20.38
C THR A 94 17.53 7.10 18.95
N ALA A 95 17.09 6.38 17.92
CA ALA A 95 17.22 6.81 16.53
C ALA A 95 15.98 7.56 16.03
N VAL A 96 14.83 7.40 16.69
CA VAL A 96 13.58 8.05 16.28
C VAL A 96 13.54 9.47 16.88
N PRO A 97 13.43 10.52 16.05
CA PRO A 97 13.22 11.88 16.56
C PRO A 97 11.98 11.93 17.45
N SER A 98 11.99 12.77 18.48
CA SER A 98 10.78 13.01 19.27
C SER A 98 9.68 13.58 18.34
N PRO A 99 8.43 13.13 18.50
CA PRO A 99 7.35 13.68 17.68
C PRO A 99 7.19 15.18 17.93
N PRO A 100 6.79 15.98 16.94
CA PRO A 100 6.50 17.38 17.14
C PRO A 100 5.45 17.53 18.26
N VAL A 101 5.80 18.31 19.29
CA VAL A 101 4.88 18.60 20.42
C VAL A 101 3.87 19.64 19.98
N THR A 102 2.60 19.33 20.14
CA THR A 102 1.53 20.32 19.99
C THR A 102 1.66 21.36 21.10
N THR A 103 2.34 22.46 20.84
CA THR A 103 2.25 23.63 21.70
C THR A 103 0.90 24.28 21.39
N GLY A 104 -0.08 24.03 22.26
CA GLY A 104 -1.35 24.76 22.19
C GLY A 104 -1.08 26.27 22.21
N PRO A 105 -2.00 27.10 21.68
CA PRO A 105 -1.79 28.53 21.61
C PRO A 105 -1.56 29.06 23.03
N THR A 106 -0.33 29.48 23.34
CA THR A 106 -0.02 30.19 24.57
C THR A 106 -0.67 31.55 24.51
N ALA A 107 -1.75 31.74 25.25
CA ALA A 107 -2.39 33.03 25.40
C ALA A 107 -1.40 34.00 26.08
N GLY A 108 -1.07 35.10 25.41
CA GLY A 108 -0.59 36.32 26.02
C GLY A 108 0.91 36.59 25.94
N ALA A 109 1.36 37.20 24.85
CA ALA A 109 2.47 38.14 24.88
C ALA A 109 1.97 39.51 24.39
N PRO A 110 2.34 40.65 25.06
CA PRO A 110 1.89 41.97 24.69
C PRO A 110 2.55 42.42 23.36
N PRO A 111 1.89 43.29 22.56
CA PRO A 111 2.42 43.74 21.28
C PRO A 111 3.63 44.61 21.45
N THR A 112 4.76 44.18 20.89
CA THR A 112 5.97 45.00 20.76
C THR A 112 5.84 45.82 19.47
N THR A 113 5.99 47.13 19.58
CA THR A 113 5.92 48.16 18.54
C THR A 113 6.85 47.87 17.36
N ALA A 114 6.26 47.86 16.17
CA ALA A 114 6.96 47.62 14.89
C ALA A 114 7.82 48.80 14.48
N GLY A 115 9.08 48.54 14.15
CA GLY A 115 9.94 49.44 13.38
C GLY A 115 9.68 49.29 11.86
N PRO A 116 10.14 50.23 10.99
CA PRO A 116 9.76 50.28 9.60
C PRO A 116 10.31 49.08 8.80
N ALA A 117 9.40 48.45 8.05
CA ALA A 117 9.66 47.26 7.26
C ALA A 117 10.58 47.54 6.06
N THR A 118 11.70 46.87 6.04
CA THR A 118 12.49 46.65 4.83
C THR A 118 11.75 45.68 3.91
N ALA A 119 11.70 45.94 2.60
CA ALA A 119 10.99 45.15 1.62
C ALA A 119 11.32 43.65 1.76
N ALA A 120 10.33 42.87 2.08
CA ALA A 120 10.43 41.43 2.18
C ALA A 120 10.69 40.82 0.82
N ALA A 121 11.67 39.90 0.74
CA ALA A 121 11.84 38.99 -0.36
C ALA A 121 10.52 38.20 -0.59
N PRO A 122 10.21 37.74 -1.83
CA PRO A 122 8.98 37.04 -2.11
C PRO A 122 8.90 35.81 -1.16
N THR A 123 7.89 35.82 -0.31
CA THR A 123 7.55 34.67 0.54
C THR A 123 7.29 33.48 -0.39
N PRO A 124 7.95 32.31 -0.19
CA PRO A 124 7.56 31.12 -0.93
C PRO A 124 6.07 30.91 -0.67
N ALA A 125 5.31 30.66 -1.74
CA ALA A 125 3.89 30.35 -1.65
C ALA A 125 3.71 29.33 -0.55
N THR A 126 2.94 29.65 0.49
CA THR A 126 2.63 28.75 1.60
C THR A 126 1.84 27.62 1.00
N ASP A 127 2.51 26.52 0.66
CA ASP A 127 1.86 25.31 0.23
C ASP A 127 0.91 24.89 1.35
N GLY A 128 -0.38 24.85 1.05
CA GLY A 128 -1.39 24.42 2.00
C GLY A 128 -1.20 22.95 2.41
N LEU A 129 -1.93 22.51 3.41
CA LEU A 129 -1.88 21.12 3.91
C LEU A 129 -2.01 20.09 2.80
N ALA A 130 -2.89 20.34 1.80
CA ALA A 130 -3.08 19.44 0.67
C ALA A 130 -1.78 19.20 -0.14
N ALA A 131 -0.98 20.24 -0.33
CA ALA A 131 0.29 20.12 -1.04
C ALA A 131 1.35 19.40 -0.19
N LEU A 132 1.34 19.58 1.15
CA LEU A 132 2.20 18.83 2.07
C LEU A 132 1.87 17.32 2.02
N GLU A 133 0.60 16.96 2.04
CA GLU A 133 0.14 15.59 1.90
C GLU A 133 0.63 14.94 0.59
N LEU A 134 0.48 15.64 -0.53
CA LEU A 134 0.94 15.13 -1.84
C LEU A 134 2.47 14.95 -1.86
N ARG A 135 3.25 15.90 -1.32
CA ARG A 135 4.71 15.75 -1.24
C ARG A 135 5.13 14.57 -0.36
N THR A 136 4.43 14.35 0.74
CA THR A 136 4.69 13.19 1.61
C THR A 136 4.37 11.89 0.86
N ALA A 137 3.25 11.83 0.13
CA ALA A 137 2.92 10.70 -0.72
C ALA A 137 4.00 10.42 -1.78
N GLU A 138 4.48 11.45 -2.47
CA GLU A 138 5.55 11.36 -3.47
C GLU A 138 6.87 10.87 -2.86
N SER A 139 7.23 11.38 -1.67
CA SER A 139 8.42 10.93 -0.94
C SER A 139 8.36 9.43 -0.62
N HIS A 140 7.20 8.93 -0.16
CA HIS A 140 7.02 7.50 0.10
C HIS A 140 7.12 6.66 -1.17
N LEU A 141 6.57 7.14 -2.29
CA LEU A 141 6.69 6.44 -3.59
C LEU A 141 8.13 6.41 -4.10
N ALA A 142 8.90 7.48 -3.88
CA ALA A 142 10.31 7.55 -4.29
C ALA A 142 11.21 6.57 -3.51
N ASP A 143 10.84 6.21 -2.29
CA ASP A 143 11.61 5.30 -1.44
C ASP A 143 11.29 3.80 -1.68
N LEU A 144 10.34 3.45 -2.55
CA LEU A 144 9.89 2.06 -2.77
C LEU A 144 11.01 1.12 -3.21
N ASP A 145 11.92 1.60 -4.07
CA ASP A 145 13.00 0.77 -4.62
C ASP A 145 14.07 0.44 -3.58
N ALA A 146 14.29 1.34 -2.63
CA ALA A 146 15.27 1.18 -1.56
C ALA A 146 14.72 0.41 -0.34
N ALA A 147 13.40 0.24 -0.25
CA ALA A 147 12.75 -0.41 0.87
C ALA A 147 12.75 -1.94 0.73
N GLY A 148 12.84 -2.66 1.84
CA GLY A 148 12.51 -4.08 1.87
C GLY A 148 11.02 -4.33 1.63
N PRO A 149 10.60 -5.57 1.34
CA PRO A 149 9.22 -5.90 0.94
C PRO A 149 8.14 -5.37 1.87
N SER A 150 8.29 -5.57 3.17
CA SER A 150 7.30 -5.15 4.17
C SER A 150 7.20 -3.63 4.27
N LEU A 151 8.34 -2.94 4.22
CA LEU A 151 8.37 -1.48 4.26
C LEU A 151 7.82 -0.90 2.96
N ALA A 152 8.15 -1.45 1.79
CA ALA A 152 7.60 -1.01 0.51
C ALA A 152 6.06 -1.10 0.48
N ARG A 153 5.50 -2.19 1.01
CA ARG A 153 4.05 -2.36 1.19
C ARG A 153 3.45 -1.25 2.05
N LEU A 154 4.07 -0.94 3.19
CA LEU A 154 3.63 0.13 4.08
C LEU A 154 3.72 1.49 3.38
N LEU A 155 4.85 1.83 2.77
CA LEU A 155 5.05 3.10 2.07
C LEU A 155 4.02 3.31 0.95
N ALA A 156 3.69 2.27 0.17
CA ALA A 156 2.66 2.34 -0.86
C ALA A 156 1.26 2.61 -0.27
N SER A 157 0.92 1.96 0.85
CA SER A 157 -0.31 2.20 1.59
C SER A 157 -0.40 3.64 2.10
N LEU A 158 0.67 4.13 2.74
CA LEU A 158 0.73 5.50 3.26
C LEU A 158 0.68 6.54 2.14
N ALA A 159 1.34 6.31 1.00
CA ALA A 159 1.24 7.19 -0.15
C ALA A 159 -0.21 7.30 -0.68
N ALA A 160 -0.96 6.19 -0.67
CA ALA A 160 -2.37 6.22 -1.02
C ALA A 160 -3.20 6.98 0.02
N ALA A 161 -2.97 6.76 1.33
CA ALA A 161 -3.65 7.47 2.41
C ALA A 161 -3.40 8.98 2.34
N HIS A 162 -2.15 9.42 2.19
CA HIS A 162 -1.81 10.84 2.04
C HIS A 162 -2.44 11.46 0.78
N THR A 163 -2.60 10.69 -0.30
CA THR A 163 -3.33 11.17 -1.49
C THR A 163 -4.83 11.34 -1.21
N LEU A 164 -5.45 10.44 -0.41
CA LEU A 164 -6.83 10.57 0.04
C LEU A 164 -7.01 11.79 0.96
N HIS A 165 -6.08 12.03 1.89
CA HIS A 165 -6.06 13.22 2.75
C HIS A 165 -5.97 14.50 1.91
N ALA A 166 -5.07 14.56 0.93
CA ALA A 166 -4.97 15.69 0.03
C ALA A 166 -6.28 15.96 -0.72
N ALA A 167 -6.96 14.91 -1.19
CA ALA A 167 -8.26 15.02 -1.83
C ALA A 167 -9.35 15.50 -0.83
N ALA A 168 -9.30 15.07 0.44
CA ALA A 168 -10.19 15.58 1.48
C ALA A 168 -9.95 17.07 1.79
N LEU A 169 -8.70 17.51 1.69
CA LEU A 169 -8.28 18.91 1.85
C LEU A 169 -8.55 19.77 0.60
N GLY A 170 -9.17 19.20 -0.45
CA GLY A 170 -9.58 19.93 -1.67
C GLY A 170 -8.55 19.92 -2.80
N ALA A 171 -7.44 19.18 -2.69
CA ALA A 171 -6.55 19.02 -3.83
C ALA A 171 -7.27 18.31 -4.99
N PRO A 172 -7.01 18.70 -6.24
CA PRO A 172 -7.45 17.88 -7.36
C PRO A 172 -6.81 16.50 -7.26
N ALA A 173 -7.61 15.46 -7.50
CA ALA A 173 -7.06 14.09 -7.54
C ALA A 173 -5.95 14.04 -8.60
N PRO A 174 -4.78 13.48 -8.28
CA PRO A 174 -3.75 13.30 -9.29
C PRO A 174 -4.31 12.47 -10.45
N PRO A 175 -3.83 12.69 -11.67
CA PRO A 175 -4.27 11.88 -12.80
C PRO A 175 -4.05 10.40 -12.47
N LEU A 176 -5.06 9.58 -12.71
CA LEU A 176 -4.93 8.14 -12.57
C LEU A 176 -3.77 7.67 -13.45
N ALA A 177 -2.91 6.81 -12.90
CA ALA A 177 -1.74 6.36 -13.62
C ALA A 177 -2.16 5.77 -14.97
N ALA A 178 -1.70 6.38 -16.06
CA ALA A 178 -1.85 5.76 -17.36
C ALA A 178 -1.16 4.40 -17.31
N PRO A 179 -1.76 3.35 -17.88
CA PRO A 179 -1.06 2.08 -18.00
C PRO A 179 0.29 2.37 -18.67
N PRO A 180 1.40 1.78 -18.21
CA PRO A 180 2.67 1.99 -18.87
C PRO A 180 2.49 1.65 -20.34
N THR A 181 2.51 2.68 -21.18
CA THR A 181 2.63 2.49 -22.62
C THR A 181 3.92 1.70 -22.80
N ALA A 182 3.83 0.52 -23.40
CA ALA A 182 5.01 -0.24 -23.77
C ALA A 182 5.88 0.71 -24.60
N SER A 183 6.87 1.33 -24.00
CA SER A 183 7.98 1.94 -24.76
C SER A 183 8.57 0.76 -25.51
N ALA A 184 8.35 0.77 -26.82
CA ALA A 184 8.92 -0.17 -27.76
C ALA A 184 10.43 0.09 -27.89
N SER A 185 11.14 -0.12 -26.80
CA SER A 185 12.59 -0.26 -26.75
C SER A 185 12.88 -1.55 -26.00
N ALA A 186 12.25 -2.63 -26.44
CA ALA A 186 12.77 -3.96 -26.20
C ALA A 186 14.02 -4.07 -27.06
N THR A 187 15.18 -3.83 -26.48
CA THR A 187 16.44 -4.37 -27.00
C THR A 187 16.24 -5.90 -27.11
N PRO A 188 16.44 -6.51 -28.29
CA PRO A 188 16.18 -7.91 -28.43
C PRO A 188 17.22 -8.70 -27.64
N ALA A 189 16.71 -9.66 -26.88
CA ALA A 189 17.34 -10.89 -26.48
C ALA A 189 18.75 -10.79 -25.86
N ALA A 190 18.77 -10.71 -24.54
CA ALA A 190 19.78 -11.47 -23.82
C ALA A 190 19.47 -12.96 -24.06
N THR A 191 20.51 -13.69 -24.48
CA THR A 191 20.58 -15.16 -24.58
C THR A 191 19.98 -15.81 -23.32
N PRO A 192 19.35 -17.02 -23.42
CA PRO A 192 18.84 -17.71 -22.23
C PRO A 192 20.01 -18.16 -21.35
N GLY A 193 20.43 -17.33 -20.47
CA GLY A 193 21.41 -17.49 -19.45
C GLY A 193 20.94 -16.62 -18.31
N GLU A 194 20.21 -17.26 -17.38
CA GLU A 194 20.05 -16.91 -15.97
C GLU A 194 20.04 -15.41 -15.65
N ALA A 195 18.96 -14.70 -16.10
CA ALA A 195 18.50 -13.53 -15.39
C ALA A 195 18.18 -13.97 -13.95
N PRO A 196 18.59 -13.21 -12.89
CA PRO A 196 18.19 -13.54 -11.52
C PRO A 196 16.68 -13.63 -11.49
N GLY A 197 16.17 -14.86 -11.34
CA GLY A 197 14.77 -15.19 -11.55
C GLY A 197 13.91 -14.32 -10.66
N VAL A 198 12.95 -13.61 -11.25
CA VAL A 198 11.82 -13.08 -10.49
C VAL A 198 11.25 -14.27 -9.74
N GLY A 199 11.37 -14.27 -8.41
CA GLY A 199 11.07 -15.44 -7.60
C GLY A 199 9.63 -15.91 -7.84
N ALA A 200 9.38 -17.21 -7.70
CA ALA A 200 8.07 -17.83 -7.87
C ALA A 200 6.95 -17.05 -7.10
N ALA A 201 7.29 -16.44 -5.95
CA ALA A 201 6.39 -15.61 -5.18
C ALA A 201 5.91 -14.35 -5.95
N ALA A 202 6.78 -13.70 -6.69
CA ALA A 202 6.41 -12.52 -7.50
C ALA A 202 5.50 -12.91 -8.66
N VAL A 203 5.77 -14.03 -9.34
CA VAL A 203 4.87 -14.56 -10.39
C VAL A 203 3.51 -14.90 -9.79
N THR A 204 3.46 -15.54 -8.63
CA THR A 204 2.21 -15.85 -7.93
C THR A 204 1.42 -14.59 -7.61
N ALA A 205 2.07 -13.55 -7.08
CA ALA A 205 1.41 -12.29 -6.77
C ALA A 205 0.90 -11.57 -8.02
N LEU A 206 1.64 -11.61 -9.13
CA LEU A 206 1.22 -11.09 -10.42
C LEU A 206 0.00 -11.84 -10.98
N GLN A 207 -0.03 -13.17 -10.84
CA GLN A 207 -1.21 -13.98 -11.23
C GLN A 207 -2.43 -13.64 -10.37
N ASN A 208 -2.24 -13.42 -9.07
CA ASN A 208 -3.32 -12.98 -8.17
C ASN A 208 -3.85 -11.59 -8.59
N ALA A 209 -2.96 -10.65 -8.90
CA ALA A 209 -3.36 -9.33 -9.39
C ALA A 209 -4.08 -9.43 -10.74
N LEU A 210 -3.60 -10.26 -11.67
CA LEU A 210 -4.28 -10.53 -12.94
C LEU A 210 -5.68 -11.12 -12.73
N GLY A 211 -5.82 -12.09 -11.83
CA GLY A 211 -7.11 -12.68 -11.49
C GLY A 211 -8.09 -11.67 -10.91
N ALA A 212 -7.58 -10.76 -10.05
CA ALA A 212 -8.36 -9.67 -9.46
C ALA A 212 -8.81 -8.66 -10.53
N GLU A 213 -7.96 -8.34 -11.51
CA GLU A 213 -8.34 -7.47 -12.64
C GLU A 213 -9.39 -8.12 -13.56
N HIS A 214 -9.30 -9.42 -13.81
CA HIS A 214 -10.36 -10.14 -14.53
C HIS A 214 -11.70 -10.04 -13.80
N ALA A 215 -11.70 -10.21 -12.47
CA ALA A 215 -12.90 -10.07 -11.65
C ALA A 215 -13.43 -8.62 -11.63
N ALA A 216 -12.54 -7.62 -11.59
CA ALA A 216 -12.91 -6.21 -11.64
C ALA A 216 -13.56 -5.85 -12.98
N VAL A 217 -12.99 -6.27 -14.10
CA VAL A 217 -13.57 -6.06 -15.43
C VAL A 217 -14.98 -6.68 -15.52
N TYR A 218 -15.15 -7.92 -15.04
CA TYR A 218 -16.48 -8.53 -14.97
C TYR A 218 -17.44 -7.73 -14.08
N GLY A 219 -17.00 -7.36 -12.87
CA GLY A 219 -17.82 -6.61 -11.91
C GLY A 219 -18.23 -5.24 -12.45
N TYR A 220 -17.31 -4.51 -13.08
CA TYR A 220 -17.66 -3.23 -13.72
C TYR A 220 -18.58 -3.36 -14.93
N GLY A 221 -18.58 -4.50 -15.61
CA GLY A 221 -19.62 -4.82 -16.61
C GLY A 221 -21.01 -4.87 -15.97
N VAL A 222 -21.13 -5.50 -14.76
CA VAL A 222 -22.37 -5.52 -14.00
C VAL A 222 -22.75 -4.13 -13.50
N VAL A 223 -21.77 -3.39 -12.93
CA VAL A 223 -21.98 -2.01 -12.46
C VAL A 223 -22.54 -1.12 -13.57
N GLY A 224 -21.89 -1.08 -14.73
CA GLY A 224 -22.31 -0.25 -15.86
C GLY A 224 -23.70 -0.60 -16.40
N ALA A 225 -24.10 -1.87 -16.33
CA ALA A 225 -25.42 -2.32 -16.77
C ALA A 225 -26.57 -1.88 -15.85
N ARG A 226 -26.28 -1.50 -14.58
CA ARG A 226 -27.26 -1.12 -13.57
C ARG A 226 -27.33 0.38 -13.31
N LEU A 227 -26.31 1.14 -13.72
CA LEU A 227 -26.31 2.57 -13.58
C LEU A 227 -27.12 3.26 -14.68
N PRO A 228 -27.87 4.35 -14.38
CA PRO A 228 -28.51 5.17 -15.40
C PRO A 228 -27.45 5.85 -16.29
N ASP A 229 -27.89 6.43 -17.41
CA ASP A 229 -26.98 7.15 -18.32
C ASP A 229 -26.70 8.55 -17.80
N ASP A 230 -25.80 8.64 -16.84
CA ASP A 230 -25.42 9.81 -16.08
C ASP A 230 -23.89 9.83 -15.85
N PRO A 231 -23.34 10.80 -15.09
CA PRO A 231 -21.93 10.83 -14.73
C PRO A 231 -21.41 9.54 -14.10
N ALA A 232 -22.22 8.87 -13.28
CA ALA A 232 -21.81 7.61 -12.62
C ALA A 232 -21.56 6.47 -13.62
N ARG A 233 -22.38 6.39 -14.67
CA ARG A 233 -22.12 5.42 -15.75
C ARG A 233 -20.85 5.75 -16.54
N THR A 234 -20.56 7.02 -16.74
CA THR A 234 -19.29 7.47 -17.35
C THR A 234 -18.10 7.09 -16.50
N ASP A 235 -18.19 7.27 -15.18
CA ASP A 235 -17.18 6.83 -14.23
C ASP A 235 -16.97 5.32 -14.26
N ALA A 236 -18.05 4.54 -14.34
CA ALA A 236 -17.96 3.09 -14.45
C ALA A 236 -17.29 2.65 -15.76
N ARG A 237 -17.57 3.29 -16.91
CA ARG A 237 -16.87 3.03 -18.18
C ARG A 237 -15.38 3.36 -18.10
N THR A 238 -15.02 4.47 -17.44
CA THR A 238 -13.64 4.88 -17.23
C THR A 238 -12.89 3.88 -16.35
N ALA A 239 -13.50 3.43 -15.26
CA ALA A 239 -12.93 2.42 -14.39
C ALA A 239 -12.80 1.07 -15.11
N TYR A 240 -13.82 0.63 -15.85
CA TYR A 240 -13.78 -0.57 -16.68
C TYR A 240 -12.58 -0.56 -17.64
N ALA A 241 -12.40 0.53 -18.39
CA ALA A 241 -11.28 0.67 -19.32
C ALA A 241 -9.93 0.66 -18.62
N ALA A 242 -9.83 1.30 -17.44
CA ALA A 242 -8.61 1.30 -16.64
C ALA A 242 -8.24 -0.10 -16.15
N HIS A 243 -9.21 -0.89 -15.70
CA HIS A 243 -8.98 -2.29 -15.29
C HIS A 243 -8.60 -3.18 -16.46
N GLN A 244 -9.22 -2.99 -17.65
CA GLN A 244 -8.79 -3.70 -18.86
C GLN A 244 -7.32 -3.42 -19.19
N ALA A 245 -6.92 -2.16 -19.20
CA ALA A 245 -5.56 -1.75 -19.51
C ALA A 245 -4.54 -2.29 -18.48
N ARG A 246 -4.93 -2.33 -17.20
CA ARG A 246 -4.10 -2.87 -16.12
C ARG A 246 -3.98 -4.39 -16.21
N ARG A 247 -5.08 -5.10 -16.47
CA ARG A 247 -5.08 -6.53 -16.80
C ARG A 247 -4.08 -6.85 -17.92
N ASP A 248 -4.13 -6.11 -19.02
CA ASP A 248 -3.26 -6.31 -20.17
C ASP A 248 -1.79 -6.03 -19.82
N THR A 249 -1.55 -5.09 -18.91
CA THR A 249 -0.20 -4.80 -18.38
C THR A 249 0.36 -5.99 -17.60
N TRP A 250 -0.45 -6.57 -16.70
CA TRP A 250 0.00 -7.73 -15.93
C TRP A 250 0.17 -8.96 -16.81
N GLN A 251 -0.66 -9.18 -17.81
CA GLN A 251 -0.47 -10.26 -18.79
C GLN A 251 0.86 -10.15 -19.52
N ARG A 252 1.19 -8.94 -20.01
CA ARG A 252 2.49 -8.71 -20.69
C ARG A 252 3.66 -8.94 -19.74
N LEU A 253 3.58 -8.45 -18.50
CA LEU A 253 4.64 -8.63 -17.52
C LEU A 253 4.84 -10.11 -17.19
N ILE A 254 3.78 -10.86 -16.91
CA ILE A 254 3.85 -12.30 -16.63
C ILE A 254 4.50 -13.04 -17.80
N THR A 255 4.10 -12.72 -19.05
CA THR A 255 4.68 -13.31 -20.27
C THR A 255 6.17 -12.97 -20.40
N SER A 256 6.56 -11.71 -20.13
CA SER A 256 7.98 -11.30 -20.20
C SER A 256 8.86 -12.00 -19.14
N LEU A 257 8.27 -12.49 -18.07
CA LEU A 257 8.92 -13.29 -17.04
C LEU A 257 8.94 -14.80 -17.37
N GLY A 258 8.50 -15.19 -18.58
CA GLY A 258 8.48 -16.57 -19.04
C GLY A 258 7.35 -17.43 -18.49
N ALA A 259 6.35 -16.82 -17.81
CA ALA A 259 5.19 -17.53 -17.28
C ALA A 259 3.95 -17.34 -18.19
N ALA A 260 3.04 -18.32 -18.19
CA ALA A 260 1.77 -18.21 -18.89
C ALA A 260 0.77 -17.42 -18.01
N PRO A 261 0.16 -16.32 -18.52
CA PRO A 261 -0.90 -15.61 -17.81
C PRO A 261 -2.12 -16.51 -17.58
N ALA A 262 -2.66 -16.48 -16.37
CA ALA A 262 -3.90 -17.21 -16.07
C ALA A 262 -5.07 -16.63 -16.89
N PRO A 263 -5.91 -17.48 -17.52
CA PRO A 263 -7.08 -17.02 -18.25
C PRO A 263 -8.14 -16.49 -17.29
N ALA A 264 -9.06 -15.65 -17.80
CA ALA A 264 -10.25 -15.27 -17.08
C ALA A 264 -11.12 -16.50 -16.77
N ALA A 265 -11.77 -16.51 -15.62
CA ALA A 265 -12.80 -17.51 -15.33
C ALA A 265 -14.03 -17.31 -16.24
N GLY A 266 -14.81 -18.37 -16.48
CA GLY A 266 -16.05 -18.31 -17.25
C GLY A 266 -17.16 -17.46 -16.60
N GLY A 267 -16.99 -17.08 -15.32
CA GLY A 267 -17.88 -16.22 -14.56
C GLY A 267 -17.35 -16.00 -13.16
N TYR A 268 -17.84 -14.95 -12.47
CA TYR A 268 -17.46 -14.60 -11.11
C TYR A 268 -18.69 -14.46 -10.22
N GLN A 269 -18.61 -15.02 -9.03
CA GLN A 269 -19.65 -14.83 -8.02
C GLN A 269 -19.56 -13.42 -7.44
N LEU A 270 -20.66 -12.69 -7.47
CA LEU A 270 -20.74 -11.38 -6.85
C LEU A 270 -20.86 -11.53 -5.33
N PRO A 271 -20.30 -10.58 -4.54
CA PRO A 271 -20.34 -10.62 -3.07
C PRO A 271 -21.76 -10.47 -2.51
N PHE A 272 -22.66 -9.89 -3.30
CA PHE A 272 -24.09 -9.72 -2.98
C PHE A 272 -24.90 -9.51 -4.27
N PRO A 273 -26.24 -9.66 -4.22
CA PRO A 273 -27.11 -9.36 -5.36
C PRO A 273 -27.03 -7.89 -5.78
N VAL A 274 -27.00 -7.63 -7.09
CA VAL A 274 -26.94 -6.28 -7.69
C VAL A 274 -28.20 -6.04 -8.51
N ALA A 275 -29.22 -5.51 -7.86
CA ALA A 275 -30.54 -5.28 -8.48
C ALA A 275 -30.79 -3.80 -8.83
N SER A 276 -30.16 -2.86 -8.13
CA SER A 276 -30.37 -1.42 -8.22
C SER A 276 -29.09 -0.64 -8.56
N ALA A 277 -29.23 0.64 -8.88
CA ALA A 277 -28.10 1.56 -9.03
C ALA A 277 -27.30 1.72 -7.73
N ALA A 278 -27.97 1.73 -6.56
CA ALA A 278 -27.31 1.77 -5.27
C ALA A 278 -26.46 0.53 -5.01
N ASP A 279 -26.96 -0.68 -5.40
CA ASP A 279 -26.17 -1.91 -5.29
C ASP A 279 -24.98 -1.88 -6.23
N ALA A 280 -25.13 -1.31 -7.43
CA ALA A 280 -24.04 -1.16 -8.39
C ALA A 280 -22.94 -0.23 -7.84
N THR A 281 -23.29 0.91 -7.26
CA THR A 281 -22.36 1.82 -6.59
C THR A 281 -21.62 1.12 -5.44
N ARG A 282 -22.37 0.37 -4.62
CA ARG A 282 -21.80 -0.43 -3.53
C ARG A 282 -20.85 -1.53 -4.03
N LEU A 283 -21.17 -2.18 -5.16
CA LEU A 283 -20.29 -3.16 -5.79
C LEU A 283 -19.00 -2.50 -6.28
N ALA A 284 -19.07 -1.35 -6.95
CA ALA A 284 -17.90 -0.62 -7.39
C ALA A 284 -16.99 -0.23 -6.21
N ALA A 285 -17.55 0.33 -5.14
CA ALA A 285 -16.84 0.63 -3.91
C ALA A 285 -16.15 -0.61 -3.30
N HIS A 286 -16.87 -1.74 -3.25
CA HIS A 286 -16.34 -3.01 -2.76
C HIS A 286 -15.17 -3.53 -3.60
N LEU A 287 -15.28 -3.52 -4.93
CA LEU A 287 -14.23 -3.98 -5.85
C LEU A 287 -12.95 -3.17 -5.66
N GLU A 288 -13.05 -1.85 -5.68
CA GLU A 288 -11.91 -0.97 -5.53
C GLU A 288 -11.24 -1.11 -4.15
N THR A 289 -12.03 -1.20 -3.08
CA THR A 289 -11.51 -1.44 -1.73
C THR A 289 -10.76 -2.77 -1.63
N ARG A 290 -11.29 -3.84 -2.23
CA ARG A 290 -10.62 -5.15 -2.24
C ARG A 290 -9.31 -5.15 -3.02
N LEU A 291 -9.27 -4.42 -4.13
CA LEU A 291 -8.08 -4.31 -4.98
C LEU A 291 -6.92 -3.61 -4.27
N THR A 292 -7.16 -2.71 -3.31
CA THR A 292 -6.06 -2.09 -2.55
C THR A 292 -5.21 -3.13 -1.84
N GLY A 293 -5.82 -4.17 -1.24
CA GLY A 293 -5.11 -5.27 -0.59
C GLY A 293 -4.28 -6.11 -1.57
N VAL A 294 -4.87 -6.42 -2.72
CA VAL A 294 -4.16 -7.17 -3.78
C VAL A 294 -2.91 -6.41 -4.25
N TYR A 295 -3.03 -5.10 -4.42
CA TYR A 295 -1.89 -4.28 -4.85
C TYR A 295 -0.86 -4.04 -3.75
N ALA A 296 -1.27 -3.95 -2.49
CA ALA A 296 -0.35 -3.89 -1.37
C ALA A 296 0.51 -5.17 -1.29
N ASP A 297 -0.10 -6.34 -1.46
CA ASP A 297 0.60 -7.62 -1.53
C ASP A 297 1.53 -7.70 -2.75
N LEU A 298 1.09 -7.19 -3.90
CA LEU A 298 1.91 -7.14 -5.10
C LEU A 298 3.16 -6.27 -4.92
N VAL A 299 3.05 -5.08 -4.30
CA VAL A 299 4.21 -4.22 -4.00
C VAL A 299 5.25 -4.97 -3.17
N ALA A 300 4.82 -5.74 -2.18
CA ALA A 300 5.74 -6.53 -1.34
C ALA A 300 6.42 -7.66 -2.12
N ALA A 301 5.75 -8.25 -3.10
CA ALA A 301 6.20 -9.46 -3.76
C ALA A 301 7.07 -9.21 -5.00
N VAL A 302 6.88 -8.09 -5.69
CA VAL A 302 7.61 -7.80 -6.93
C VAL A 302 8.97 -7.16 -6.69
N PRO A 303 9.94 -7.35 -7.61
CA PRO A 303 11.20 -6.62 -7.60
C PRO A 303 11.00 -5.10 -7.70
N ALA A 304 11.98 -4.36 -7.19
CA ALA A 304 11.99 -2.90 -7.13
C ALA A 304 11.43 -2.18 -8.40
N PRO A 305 11.86 -2.49 -9.64
CA PRO A 305 11.39 -1.78 -10.83
C PRO A 305 9.88 -1.85 -11.09
N HIS A 306 9.17 -2.81 -10.46
CA HIS A 306 7.73 -3.00 -10.66
C HIS A 306 6.88 -2.47 -9.50
N ARG A 307 7.51 -2.09 -8.37
CA ARG A 307 6.81 -1.65 -7.15
C ARG A 307 6.03 -0.36 -7.37
N LEU A 308 6.63 0.61 -8.06
CA LEU A 308 5.95 1.88 -8.34
C LEU A 308 4.66 1.66 -9.14
N THR A 309 4.67 0.80 -10.15
CA THR A 309 3.47 0.48 -10.95
C THR A 309 2.38 -0.13 -10.07
N ALA A 310 2.73 -1.06 -9.17
CA ALA A 310 1.78 -1.66 -8.24
C ALA A 310 1.26 -0.66 -7.19
N ALA A 311 2.12 0.21 -6.66
CA ALA A 311 1.75 1.25 -5.69
C ALA A 311 0.81 2.31 -6.30
N LEU A 312 1.06 2.72 -7.55
CA LEU A 312 0.15 3.61 -8.27
C LEU A 312 -1.20 2.95 -8.52
N ALA A 313 -1.23 1.64 -8.79
CA ALA A 313 -2.47 0.89 -8.92
C ALA A 313 -3.26 0.83 -7.60
N LEU A 314 -2.56 0.65 -6.45
CA LEU A 314 -3.14 0.74 -5.11
C LEU A 314 -3.77 2.11 -4.87
N ARG A 315 -3.02 3.19 -5.10
CA ARG A 315 -3.49 4.56 -4.95
C ARG A 315 -4.74 4.84 -5.79
N ASP A 316 -4.72 4.42 -7.05
CA ASP A 316 -5.84 4.64 -7.97
C ASP A 316 -7.10 3.89 -7.51
N CYS A 317 -6.96 2.67 -6.98
CA CYS A 317 -8.08 1.92 -6.41
C CYS A 317 -8.62 2.62 -5.15
N ALA A 318 -7.76 3.13 -4.27
CA ALA A 318 -8.20 3.89 -3.09
C ALA A 318 -9.00 5.15 -3.48
N LEU A 319 -8.52 5.92 -4.46
CA LEU A 319 -9.23 7.10 -4.97
C LEU A 319 -10.58 6.75 -5.60
N ARG A 320 -10.65 5.64 -6.36
CA ARG A 320 -11.93 5.18 -6.93
C ARG A 320 -12.88 4.67 -5.86
N ALA A 321 -12.38 3.93 -4.85
CA ALA A 321 -13.19 3.49 -3.73
C ALA A 321 -13.90 4.67 -3.06
N ARG A 322 -13.15 5.74 -2.74
CA ARG A 322 -13.69 7.01 -2.22
C ARG A 322 -14.72 7.62 -3.18
N ARG A 323 -14.43 7.70 -4.48
CA ARG A 323 -15.37 8.23 -5.49
C ARG A 323 -16.68 7.44 -5.52
N TRP A 324 -16.65 6.13 -5.27
CA TRP A 324 -17.82 5.27 -5.16
C TRP A 324 -18.46 5.27 -3.77
N GLY A 325 -18.00 6.15 -2.86
CA GLY A 325 -18.59 6.35 -1.54
C GLY A 325 -18.10 5.37 -0.47
N ALA A 326 -17.01 4.64 -0.70
CA ALA A 326 -16.36 3.91 0.37
C ALA A 326 -15.75 4.88 1.38
N PRO A 327 -15.75 4.55 2.69
CA PRO A 327 -15.01 5.31 3.69
C PRO A 327 -13.50 5.23 3.41
N ASP A 328 -12.80 6.33 3.65
CA ASP A 328 -11.36 6.36 3.56
C ASP A 328 -10.75 5.41 4.60
N GLN A 329 -9.71 4.69 4.19
CA GLN A 329 -8.99 3.78 5.07
C GLN A 329 -7.68 4.44 5.50
N PRO A 330 -7.35 4.45 6.80
CA PRO A 330 -6.08 4.99 7.27
C PRO A 330 -4.86 4.29 6.66
N PHE A 331 -4.99 3.00 6.39
CA PHE A 331 -3.97 2.15 5.77
C PHE A 331 -4.58 1.38 4.59
N PRO A 332 -4.76 2.01 3.40
CA PRO A 332 -5.35 1.33 2.25
C PRO A 332 -4.60 0.04 1.90
N GLY A 333 -5.30 -1.08 1.89
CA GLY A 333 -4.75 -2.38 1.53
C GLY A 333 -3.86 -3.07 2.58
N VAL A 334 -3.66 -2.45 3.74
CA VAL A 334 -2.89 -3.02 4.86
C VAL A 334 -3.75 -3.00 6.11
N PRO A 335 -3.70 -4.02 6.97
CA PRO A 335 -4.35 -3.97 8.28
C PRO A 335 -3.86 -2.76 9.08
N ASP A 336 -4.78 -2.06 9.75
CA ASP A 336 -4.41 -0.97 10.66
C ASP A 336 -3.66 -1.58 11.86
N PRO A 337 -2.38 -1.21 12.13
CA PRO A 337 -1.62 -1.74 13.26
C PRO A 337 -2.27 -1.44 14.62
N ALA A 338 -3.07 -0.37 14.71
CA ALA A 338 -3.78 0.00 15.93
C ALA A 338 -5.15 -0.69 16.07
N ALA A 339 -5.63 -1.39 15.04
CA ALA A 339 -6.88 -2.15 15.14
C ALA A 339 -6.66 -3.36 16.04
N THR A 340 -7.31 -3.38 17.20
CA THR A 340 -7.37 -4.58 18.04
C THR A 340 -7.94 -5.74 17.21
N PRO A 341 -7.25 -6.91 17.15
CA PRO A 341 -7.81 -8.04 16.44
C PRO A 341 -9.20 -8.36 17.01
N ALA A 342 -10.21 -8.39 16.12
CA ALA A 342 -11.55 -8.77 16.52
C ALA A 342 -11.46 -10.14 17.21
N ALA A 343 -11.93 -10.23 18.45
CA ALA A 343 -11.97 -11.49 19.19
C ALA A 343 -12.74 -12.50 18.33
N THR A 344 -12.07 -13.55 17.90
CA THR A 344 -12.67 -14.67 17.20
C THR A 344 -13.58 -15.36 18.22
N THR A 345 -14.86 -15.00 18.24
CA THR A 345 -15.88 -15.82 18.92
C THR A 345 -16.00 -17.11 18.14
N GLY A 346 -15.40 -18.18 18.70
CA GLY A 346 -15.50 -19.55 18.21
C GLY A 346 -16.90 -20.12 18.36
#